data_9288373a1b1e0b7acd10044217f55ee0
#
_entry.id   9288373a1b1e0b7acd10044217f55ee0
#
_cell.length_a   1.000
_cell.length_b   1.000
_cell.length_c   1.000
_cell.angle_alpha   90.00
_cell.angle_beta   90.00
_cell.angle_gamma   90.00
#
_symmetry.space_group_name_H-M   'P 1'
#
loop_
_entity.id
_entity.type
_entity.pdbx_description
1 polymer ?
#
loop_
_entity_poly.entity_id
_entity_poly.type
_entity_poly.pdbx_seq_one_letter_code
_entity_poly.pdbx_strand_id
1 'polypeptide(L)'
;MSQSVLVLGASGYIGQHLVRALSARGYPVLAAARHIDRLQKLALPGVTCRSVDLNQPQDLPALLTGIDTLYYLVHRMGEGGDFIAHERRVATYVRDALRQSSVRQVIFLSSLQAPAQEQSDHLRARQITGDLLRESGVPVTELRAGIIVGAGSAAFEVMRDMVYNLPVLTPPRWVRSRTTPVALENLLVDLVELLNHPSDAHRVFEAAGPEVLSYQQQFIRFMAVSGKHRPLIPIPLPTRWISVWFLNVITSVPPTIAKALIQGLKHDLIADDRALRALIPQTLIPFDQAVRRTLKEEEQLVNSSDWGYDAQAFARWRPEYGYYPKQAGCTVATQASRQALWQVVNQIGGEEGYFFGNLLWKTRGAMDLLVGHRLAKGRPRRAYLQTGDTVDSWKVIIVEEEKQLTLLFGMKAPGLGRLSFTINDKGDRRELDVRAWWHPHGMPGLIYWLLMIPAHLFIFRGMAQRIARLAEQISGRVEG
;
A
#
# COMPACT_ATOMS: atom_id res chain seq x y z
N MET A 1 -9.22 28.17 -19.52
CA MET A 1 -8.74 26.85 -19.98
C MET A 1 -8.51 26.01 -18.73
N SER A 2 -8.95 24.76 -18.69
CA SER A 2 -8.70 23.87 -17.56
C SER A 2 -7.20 23.56 -17.49
N GLN A 3 -6.60 23.75 -16.32
CA GLN A 3 -5.19 23.53 -16.05
C GLN A 3 -4.86 22.05 -16.17
N SER A 4 -3.87 21.69 -16.99
CA SER A 4 -3.43 20.31 -17.18
C SER A 4 -2.48 19.87 -16.07
N VAL A 5 -2.78 18.75 -15.43
CA VAL A 5 -2.12 18.30 -14.19
C VAL A 5 -1.45 16.95 -14.40
N LEU A 6 -0.16 16.85 -14.05
CA LEU A 6 0.55 15.59 -13.96
C LEU A 6 0.72 15.20 -12.48
N VAL A 7 0.34 13.97 -12.14
CA VAL A 7 0.59 13.39 -10.81
C VAL A 7 1.64 12.29 -10.95
N LEU A 8 2.88 12.58 -10.53
CA LEU A 8 3.95 11.57 -10.39
C LEU A 8 3.81 10.86 -9.05
N GLY A 9 3.80 9.52 -9.08
CA GLY A 9 3.50 8.71 -7.91
C GLY A 9 2.00 8.48 -7.70
N ALA A 10 1.23 8.55 -8.77
CA ALA A 10 -0.24 8.42 -8.77
C ALA A 10 -0.75 7.10 -8.18
N SER A 11 0.02 6.00 -8.24
CA SER A 11 -0.36 4.71 -7.63
C SER A 11 -0.08 4.63 -6.12
N GLY A 12 0.61 5.62 -5.54
CA GLY A 12 0.85 5.72 -4.10
C GLY A 12 -0.41 6.06 -3.31
N TYR A 13 -0.33 5.94 -1.97
CA TYR A 13 -1.46 6.20 -1.08
C TYR A 13 -2.11 7.57 -1.33
N ILE A 14 -1.35 8.66 -1.18
CA ILE A 14 -1.88 10.02 -1.43
C ILE A 14 -2.20 10.23 -2.91
N GLY A 15 -1.38 9.67 -3.82
CA GLY A 15 -1.56 9.82 -5.26
C GLY A 15 -2.92 9.35 -5.74
N GLN A 16 -3.38 8.19 -5.33
CA GLN A 16 -4.69 7.66 -5.70
C GLN A 16 -5.86 8.54 -5.20
N HIS A 17 -5.78 9.01 -3.96
CA HIS A 17 -6.78 9.91 -3.40
C HIS A 17 -6.78 11.28 -4.10
N LEU A 18 -5.59 11.82 -4.40
CA LEU A 18 -5.46 13.08 -5.11
C LEU A 18 -5.99 13.00 -6.54
N VAL A 19 -5.67 11.94 -7.28
CA VAL A 19 -6.19 11.72 -8.65
C VAL A 19 -7.72 11.69 -8.65
N ARG A 20 -8.35 11.01 -7.69
CA ARG A 20 -9.81 11.01 -7.52
C ARG A 20 -10.36 12.41 -7.21
N ALA A 21 -9.72 13.12 -6.29
CA ALA A 21 -10.15 14.46 -5.88
C ALA A 21 -10.05 15.48 -7.04
N LEU A 22 -8.99 15.41 -7.85
CA LEU A 22 -8.80 16.22 -9.04
C LEU A 22 -9.82 15.88 -10.14
N SER A 23 -10.02 14.59 -10.43
CA SER A 23 -11.02 14.11 -11.37
C SER A 23 -12.44 14.57 -10.99
N ALA A 24 -12.81 14.45 -9.72
CA ALA A 24 -14.12 14.90 -9.22
C ALA A 24 -14.37 16.41 -9.38
N ARG A 25 -13.29 17.20 -9.48
CA ARG A 25 -13.35 18.65 -9.76
C ARG A 25 -13.20 19.00 -11.24
N GLY A 26 -13.13 18.00 -12.11
CA GLY A 26 -13.09 18.18 -13.57
C GLY A 26 -11.73 18.58 -14.13
N TYR A 27 -10.64 18.44 -13.37
CA TYR A 27 -9.30 18.67 -13.92
C TYR A 27 -8.87 17.54 -14.85
N PRO A 28 -8.25 17.84 -16.01
CA PRO A 28 -7.59 16.85 -16.83
C PRO A 28 -6.31 16.37 -16.14
N VAL A 29 -6.25 15.09 -15.78
CA VAL A 29 -5.16 14.51 -14.99
C VAL A 29 -4.41 13.47 -15.80
N LEU A 30 -3.09 13.63 -15.92
CA LEU A 30 -2.17 12.59 -16.32
C LEU A 30 -1.63 11.90 -15.07
N ALA A 31 -2.09 10.68 -14.80
CA ALA A 31 -1.68 9.88 -13.66
C ALA A 31 -0.51 8.97 -14.04
N ALA A 32 0.68 9.23 -13.49
CA ALA A 32 1.89 8.52 -13.85
C ALA A 32 2.47 7.70 -12.68
N ALA A 33 2.73 6.42 -12.94
CA ALA A 33 3.33 5.49 -11.98
C ALA A 33 3.95 4.29 -12.69
N ARG A 34 4.77 3.50 -11.99
CA ARG A 34 5.34 2.25 -12.53
C ARG A 34 4.27 1.20 -12.86
N HIS A 35 3.28 1.06 -11.98
CA HIS A 35 2.16 0.12 -12.11
C HIS A 35 0.85 0.90 -12.17
N ILE A 36 0.21 0.93 -13.32
CA ILE A 36 -0.98 1.74 -13.60
C ILE A 36 -2.28 0.92 -13.64
N ASP A 37 -2.21 -0.40 -13.69
CA ASP A 37 -3.37 -1.28 -13.86
C ASP A 37 -4.51 -0.96 -12.89
N ARG A 38 -4.16 -0.61 -11.65
CA ARG A 38 -5.11 -0.26 -10.60
C ARG A 38 -5.80 1.08 -10.84
N LEU A 39 -5.03 2.07 -11.30
CA LEU A 39 -5.56 3.40 -11.63
C LEU A 39 -6.47 3.31 -12.86
N GLN A 40 -6.10 2.51 -13.86
CA GLN A 40 -6.91 2.29 -15.05
C GLN A 40 -8.25 1.64 -14.73
N LYS A 41 -8.26 0.65 -13.82
CA LYS A 41 -9.50 -0.01 -13.35
C LYS A 41 -10.47 0.96 -12.67
N LEU A 42 -10.02 2.12 -12.17
CA LEU A 42 -10.90 3.13 -11.58
C LEU A 42 -11.78 3.84 -12.62
N ALA A 43 -11.38 3.84 -13.89
CA ALA A 43 -12.09 4.47 -15.00
C ALA A 43 -12.58 5.90 -14.67
N LEU A 44 -11.73 6.72 -14.05
CA LEU A 44 -12.08 8.06 -13.58
C LEU A 44 -12.22 9.04 -14.75
N PRO A 45 -13.25 9.89 -14.76
CA PRO A 45 -13.44 10.90 -15.81
C PRO A 45 -12.25 11.87 -15.88
N GLY A 46 -11.78 12.17 -17.09
CA GLY A 46 -10.69 13.13 -17.31
C GLY A 46 -9.31 12.64 -16.87
N VAL A 47 -9.15 11.37 -16.51
CA VAL A 47 -7.88 10.78 -16.08
C VAL A 47 -7.30 9.90 -17.18
N THR A 48 -6.07 10.22 -17.58
CA THR A 48 -5.24 9.37 -18.44
C THR A 48 -4.14 8.74 -17.61
N CYS A 49 -3.96 7.42 -17.71
CA CYS A 49 -2.94 6.71 -16.97
C CYS A 49 -1.73 6.40 -17.87
N ARG A 50 -0.52 6.64 -17.37
CA ARG A 50 0.72 6.34 -18.09
C ARG A 50 1.72 5.60 -17.21
N SER A 51 2.22 4.46 -17.69
CA SER A 51 3.31 3.75 -17.03
C SER A 51 4.61 4.49 -17.27
N VAL A 52 5.37 4.73 -16.19
CA VAL A 52 6.67 5.38 -16.24
C VAL A 52 7.59 4.82 -15.18
N ASP A 53 8.82 4.50 -15.55
CA ASP A 53 9.90 4.21 -14.61
C ASP A 53 10.83 5.42 -14.54
N LEU A 54 10.82 6.12 -13.42
CA LEU A 54 11.65 7.31 -13.20
C LEU A 54 13.17 7.00 -13.12
N ASN A 55 13.56 5.74 -13.15
CA ASN A 55 14.98 5.37 -13.38
C ASN A 55 15.39 5.48 -14.86
N GLN A 56 14.43 5.65 -15.76
CA GLN A 56 14.63 5.85 -17.19
C GLN A 56 14.26 7.28 -17.57
N PRO A 57 15.21 8.23 -17.50
CA PRO A 57 14.93 9.66 -17.63
C PRO A 57 14.45 10.08 -19.02
N GLN A 58 14.66 9.26 -20.05
CA GLN A 58 14.28 9.55 -21.43
C GLN A 58 12.77 9.74 -21.62
N ASP A 59 11.94 9.16 -20.77
CA ASP A 59 10.47 9.26 -20.86
C ASP A 59 9.92 10.56 -20.26
N LEU A 60 10.69 11.24 -19.41
CA LEU A 60 10.24 12.42 -18.68
C LEU A 60 9.90 13.64 -19.57
N PRO A 61 10.67 14.00 -20.61
CA PRO A 61 10.31 15.16 -21.47
C PRO A 61 8.94 14.98 -22.14
N ALA A 62 8.67 13.78 -22.66
CA ALA A 62 7.38 13.47 -23.29
C ALA A 62 6.22 13.49 -22.28
N LEU A 63 6.48 13.11 -21.04
CA LEU A 63 5.49 13.12 -19.95
C LEU A 63 5.10 14.53 -19.51
N LEU A 64 6.05 15.49 -19.60
CA LEU A 64 5.85 16.87 -19.17
C LEU A 64 5.27 17.76 -20.29
N THR A 65 5.15 17.26 -21.52
CA THR A 65 4.62 18.01 -22.65
C THR A 65 3.15 18.39 -22.43
N GLY A 66 2.83 19.69 -22.50
CA GLY A 66 1.47 20.21 -22.32
C GLY A 66 0.96 20.18 -20.88
N ILE A 67 1.82 19.99 -19.90
CA ILE A 67 1.49 20.00 -18.48
C ILE A 67 1.72 21.41 -17.91
N ASP A 68 0.73 21.92 -17.21
CA ASP A 68 0.80 23.21 -16.49
C ASP A 68 1.34 23.04 -15.05
N THR A 69 0.88 21.99 -14.34
CA THR A 69 1.26 21.72 -12.95
C THR A 69 1.69 20.28 -12.74
N LEU A 70 2.83 20.12 -12.06
CA LEU A 70 3.33 18.82 -11.62
C LEU A 70 3.11 18.63 -10.12
N TYR A 71 2.38 17.57 -9.74
CA TYR A 71 2.43 17.04 -8.38
C TYR A 71 3.55 16.01 -8.27
N TYR A 72 4.51 16.28 -7.39
CA TYR A 72 5.57 15.33 -7.07
C TYR A 72 5.26 14.60 -5.77
N LEU A 73 4.75 13.36 -5.89
CA LEU A 73 4.38 12.49 -4.77
C LEU A 73 5.27 11.23 -4.70
N VAL A 74 6.31 11.19 -5.50
CA VAL A 74 7.22 10.04 -5.56
C VAL A 74 7.99 9.92 -4.27
N HIS A 75 7.94 8.72 -3.68
CA HIS A 75 8.70 8.40 -2.50
C HIS A 75 8.87 6.88 -2.37
N ARG A 76 10.12 6.44 -2.26
CA ARG A 76 10.44 5.02 -2.17
C ARG A 76 10.74 4.63 -0.73
N MET A 77 9.72 4.33 0.07
CA MET A 77 9.89 3.91 1.47
C MET A 77 10.17 2.41 1.66
N GLY A 78 10.55 1.65 0.66
CA GLY A 78 10.39 0.22 0.83
C GLY A 78 11.42 -0.73 0.25
N GLU A 79 12.40 -0.30 -0.49
CA GLU A 79 13.33 -1.21 -1.14
C GLU A 79 14.77 -0.97 -0.64
N GLY A 80 15.46 -2.05 -0.27
CA GLY A 80 16.83 -1.99 0.23
C GLY A 80 17.81 -1.37 -0.76
N GLY A 81 18.95 -0.89 -0.27
CA GLY A 81 19.97 -0.18 -1.00
C GLY A 81 20.18 1.23 -0.49
N ASP A 82 20.98 2.03 -1.16
CA ASP A 82 21.18 3.42 -0.82
C ASP A 82 19.94 4.25 -1.21
N PHE A 83 19.00 4.31 -0.28
CA PHE A 83 17.75 5.03 -0.40
C PHE A 83 17.95 6.51 -0.74
N ILE A 84 18.90 7.19 -0.08
CA ILE A 84 19.17 8.61 -0.30
C ILE A 84 19.73 8.85 -1.70
N ALA A 85 20.65 8.00 -2.16
CA ALA A 85 21.21 8.11 -3.51
C ALA A 85 20.14 7.87 -4.59
N HIS A 86 19.21 6.94 -4.34
CA HIS A 86 18.11 6.71 -5.26
C HIS A 86 17.17 7.93 -5.37
N GLU A 87 16.69 8.46 -4.22
CA GLU A 87 15.83 9.64 -4.19
C GLU A 87 16.52 10.84 -4.86
N ARG A 88 17.79 11.07 -4.57
CA ARG A 88 18.61 12.10 -5.21
C ARG A 88 18.63 11.93 -6.73
N ARG A 89 18.91 10.72 -7.22
CA ARG A 89 18.99 10.44 -8.66
C ARG A 89 17.67 10.72 -9.37
N VAL A 90 16.55 10.22 -8.84
CA VAL A 90 15.23 10.43 -9.42
C VAL A 90 14.85 11.91 -9.40
N ALA A 91 15.09 12.62 -8.30
CA ALA A 91 14.82 14.05 -8.21
C ALA A 91 15.69 14.87 -9.19
N THR A 92 16.95 14.45 -9.41
CA THR A 92 17.84 15.05 -10.43
C THR A 92 17.26 14.91 -11.83
N TYR A 93 16.79 13.72 -12.20
CA TYR A 93 16.19 13.50 -13.52
C TYR A 93 14.93 14.35 -13.74
N VAL A 94 14.07 14.43 -12.72
CA VAL A 94 12.87 15.28 -12.82
C VAL A 94 13.24 16.77 -12.88
N ARG A 95 14.21 17.24 -12.08
CA ARG A 95 14.73 18.60 -12.16
C ARG A 95 15.20 18.96 -13.58
N ASP A 96 16.02 18.07 -14.18
CA ASP A 96 16.60 18.34 -15.48
C ASP A 96 15.54 18.33 -16.60
N ALA A 97 14.53 17.47 -16.49
CA ALA A 97 13.38 17.48 -17.40
C ALA A 97 12.49 18.74 -17.22
N LEU A 98 12.29 19.21 -15.99
CA LEU A 98 11.54 20.45 -15.70
C LEU A 98 12.19 21.67 -16.32
N ARG A 99 13.52 21.77 -16.36
CA ARG A 99 14.26 22.89 -16.98
C ARG A 99 13.93 23.09 -18.45
N GLN A 100 13.50 22.03 -19.13
CA GLN A 100 13.19 22.02 -20.56
C GLN A 100 11.70 21.93 -20.82
N SER A 101 10.86 22.01 -19.80
CA SER A 101 9.41 21.88 -19.90
C SER A 101 8.68 23.22 -19.86
N SER A 102 7.39 23.17 -20.21
CA SER A 102 6.46 24.30 -20.05
C SER A 102 5.72 24.32 -18.70
N VAL A 103 6.11 23.47 -17.77
CA VAL A 103 5.49 23.38 -16.43
C VAL A 103 5.69 24.72 -15.70
N ARG A 104 4.60 25.25 -15.17
CA ARG A 104 4.58 26.56 -14.48
C ARG A 104 4.64 26.45 -12.97
N GLN A 105 4.30 25.30 -12.41
CA GLN A 105 4.24 25.07 -10.97
C GLN A 105 4.54 23.62 -10.63
N VAL A 106 5.31 23.41 -9.58
CA VAL A 106 5.49 22.12 -8.93
C VAL A 106 4.87 22.17 -7.54
N ILE A 107 3.98 21.23 -7.23
CA ILE A 107 3.44 21.00 -5.88
C ILE A 107 4.10 19.72 -5.35
N PHE A 108 4.90 19.86 -4.31
CA PHE A 108 5.68 18.80 -3.71
C PHE A 108 5.16 18.48 -2.31
N LEU A 109 4.60 17.28 -2.13
CA LEU A 109 4.22 16.78 -0.81
C LEU A 109 5.45 16.21 -0.11
N SER A 110 5.82 16.80 1.01
CA SER A 110 6.98 16.44 1.80
C SER A 110 6.58 16.10 3.24
N SER A 111 7.57 15.84 4.10
CA SER A 111 7.38 15.58 5.53
C SER A 111 7.82 16.79 6.36
N LEU A 112 7.23 16.96 7.54
CA LEU A 112 7.74 17.90 8.54
C LEU A 112 9.22 17.61 8.80
N GLN A 113 10.00 18.65 9.00
CA GLN A 113 11.44 18.54 9.18
C GLN A 113 11.82 18.61 10.66
N ALA A 114 12.70 17.75 11.09
CA ALA A 114 13.39 17.86 12.38
C ALA A 114 14.66 18.72 12.24
N PRO A 115 15.22 19.23 13.35
CA PRO A 115 16.53 19.88 13.33
C PRO A 115 17.59 18.99 12.62
N ALA A 116 18.49 19.60 11.86
CA ALA A 116 19.43 18.89 10.96
C ALA A 116 20.23 17.76 11.63
N GLN A 117 20.57 17.92 12.90
CA GLN A 117 21.33 16.94 13.68
C GLN A 117 20.51 15.70 14.10
N GLU A 118 19.18 15.79 14.01
CA GLU A 118 18.22 14.79 14.47
C GLU A 118 17.42 14.18 13.32
N GLN A 119 17.72 14.55 12.08
CA GLN A 119 16.99 14.07 10.91
C GLN A 119 17.25 12.58 10.67
N SER A 120 16.15 11.84 10.45
CA SER A 120 16.23 10.48 9.89
C SER A 120 16.64 10.52 8.42
N ASP A 121 17.17 9.39 7.91
CA ASP A 121 17.48 9.27 6.47
C ASP A 121 16.30 9.61 5.58
N HIS A 122 15.09 9.27 6.03
CA HIS A 122 13.85 9.60 5.37
C HIS A 122 13.63 11.13 5.27
N LEU A 123 13.71 11.86 6.38
CA LEU A 123 13.52 13.32 6.38
C LEU A 123 14.61 14.01 5.56
N ARG A 124 15.86 13.54 5.67
CA ARG A 124 16.98 14.03 4.88
C ARG A 124 16.78 13.84 3.38
N ALA A 125 16.27 12.68 2.96
CA ALA A 125 15.97 12.42 1.55
C ALA A 125 14.88 13.36 1.02
N ARG A 126 13.83 13.65 1.82
CA ARG A 126 12.77 14.61 1.45
C ARG A 126 13.33 16.01 1.29
N GLN A 127 14.22 16.46 2.18
CA GLN A 127 14.89 17.74 2.07
C GLN A 127 15.70 17.84 0.78
N ILE A 128 16.56 16.83 0.49
CA ILE A 128 17.34 16.79 -0.74
C ILE A 128 16.45 16.83 -1.98
N THR A 129 15.34 16.12 -1.98
CA THR A 129 14.36 16.17 -3.09
C THR A 129 13.81 17.57 -3.29
N GLY A 130 13.39 18.25 -2.22
CA GLY A 130 12.88 19.61 -2.30
C GLY A 130 13.92 20.59 -2.83
N ASP A 131 15.17 20.50 -2.37
CA ASP A 131 16.26 21.37 -2.81
C ASP A 131 16.53 21.17 -4.32
N LEU A 132 16.61 19.92 -4.79
CA LEU A 132 16.80 19.61 -6.21
C LEU A 132 15.64 20.10 -7.09
N LEU A 133 14.40 19.95 -6.65
CA LEU A 133 13.25 20.44 -7.40
C LEU A 133 13.29 21.96 -7.56
N ARG A 134 13.71 22.71 -6.53
CA ARG A 134 13.89 24.18 -6.59
C ARG A 134 14.96 24.60 -7.59
N GLU A 135 16.01 23.80 -7.77
CA GLU A 135 17.05 24.06 -8.79
C GLU A 135 16.54 23.95 -10.24
N SER A 136 15.31 23.47 -10.47
CA SER A 136 14.71 23.39 -11.82
C SER A 136 14.44 24.76 -12.45
N GLY A 137 14.29 25.80 -11.64
CA GLY A 137 13.84 27.13 -12.07
C GLY A 137 12.31 27.26 -12.15
N VAL A 138 11.57 26.17 -11.99
CA VAL A 138 10.10 26.19 -11.88
C VAL A 138 9.71 26.47 -10.43
N PRO A 139 8.75 27.37 -10.14
CA PRO A 139 8.28 27.63 -8.79
C PRO A 139 7.78 26.36 -8.10
N VAL A 140 8.32 26.07 -6.91
CA VAL A 140 7.96 24.89 -6.11
C VAL A 140 7.18 25.32 -4.87
N THR A 141 5.96 24.84 -4.72
CA THR A 141 5.21 24.88 -3.47
C THR A 141 5.40 23.54 -2.74
N GLU A 142 6.20 23.56 -1.68
CA GLU A 142 6.39 22.38 -0.81
C GLU A 142 5.35 22.39 0.30
N LEU A 143 4.53 21.34 0.35
CA LEU A 143 3.58 21.11 1.44
C LEU A 143 4.14 20.02 2.35
N ARG A 144 4.49 20.36 3.58
CA ARG A 144 5.00 19.44 4.60
C ARG A 144 3.87 18.94 5.46
N ALA A 145 3.71 17.63 5.56
CA ALA A 145 2.71 17.03 6.44
C ALA A 145 3.38 16.08 7.45
N GLY A 146 2.79 16.00 8.63
CA GLY A 146 3.13 15.01 9.66
C GLY A 146 2.36 13.72 9.47
N ILE A 147 1.78 13.19 10.57
CA ILE A 147 0.93 12.02 10.53
C ILE A 147 -0.39 12.35 9.84
N ILE A 148 -0.72 11.55 8.82
CA ILE A 148 -1.98 11.62 8.10
C ILE A 148 -2.92 10.57 8.67
N VAL A 149 -4.10 10.99 9.12
CA VAL A 149 -5.17 10.11 9.61
C VAL A 149 -6.09 9.78 8.45
N GLY A 150 -6.04 8.54 8.00
CA GLY A 150 -6.84 8.05 6.87
C GLY A 150 -6.57 6.57 6.62
N ALA A 151 -7.54 5.86 6.04
CA ALA A 151 -7.44 4.43 5.74
C ALA A 151 -6.29 4.13 4.76
N GLY A 152 -5.35 3.29 5.16
CA GLY A 152 -4.15 2.96 4.39
C GLY A 152 -2.95 3.88 4.64
N SER A 153 -3.08 4.92 5.46
CA SER A 153 -1.93 5.67 5.94
C SER A 153 -1.07 4.80 6.85
N ALA A 154 0.19 4.60 6.49
CA ALA A 154 1.05 3.65 7.21
C ALA A 154 1.18 3.97 8.71
N ALA A 155 1.27 5.24 9.10
CA ALA A 155 1.35 5.65 10.50
C ALA A 155 0.05 5.35 11.26
N PHE A 156 -1.09 5.63 10.64
CA PHE A 156 -2.40 5.31 11.20
C PHE A 156 -2.60 3.79 11.33
N GLU A 157 -2.23 3.02 10.31
CA GLU A 157 -2.36 1.56 10.30
C GLU A 157 -1.47 0.87 11.34
N VAL A 158 -0.27 1.39 11.60
CA VAL A 158 0.57 0.91 12.71
C VAL A 158 -0.15 1.08 14.04
N MET A 159 -0.73 2.25 14.29
CA MET A 159 -1.49 2.53 15.51
C MET A 159 -2.70 1.59 15.65
N ARG A 160 -3.47 1.45 14.58
CA ARG A 160 -4.63 0.59 14.49
C ARG A 160 -4.29 -0.87 14.78
N ASP A 161 -3.30 -1.41 14.06
CA ASP A 161 -2.86 -2.81 14.24
C ASP A 161 -2.39 -3.06 15.66
N MET A 162 -1.67 -2.13 16.28
CA MET A 162 -1.27 -2.26 17.67
C MET A 162 -2.47 -2.35 18.61
N VAL A 163 -3.48 -1.48 18.44
CA VAL A 163 -4.68 -1.48 19.31
C VAL A 163 -5.55 -2.72 19.10
N TYR A 164 -5.72 -3.17 17.86
CA TYR A 164 -6.55 -4.35 17.57
C TYR A 164 -5.85 -5.67 17.88
N ASN A 165 -4.54 -5.74 17.64
CA ASN A 165 -3.80 -7.00 17.72
C ASN A 165 -3.20 -7.27 19.12
N LEU A 166 -2.90 -6.23 19.92
CA LEU A 166 -2.23 -6.42 21.21
C LEU A 166 -3.22 -6.38 22.37
N PRO A 167 -3.07 -7.30 23.36
CA PRO A 167 -3.84 -7.23 24.61
C PRO A 167 -3.37 -6.11 25.55
N VAL A 168 -2.09 -5.74 25.47
CA VAL A 168 -1.44 -4.66 26.21
C VAL A 168 -0.53 -3.88 25.28
N LEU A 169 -0.62 -2.56 25.31
CA LEU A 169 0.27 -1.68 24.56
C LEU A 169 1.50 -1.35 25.40
N THR A 170 2.68 -1.70 24.88
CA THR A 170 3.95 -1.45 25.56
C THR A 170 4.87 -0.60 24.67
N PRO A 171 4.48 0.65 24.34
CA PRO A 171 5.28 1.49 23.47
C PRO A 171 6.55 1.97 24.19
N PRO A 172 7.64 2.21 23.45
CA PRO A 172 8.83 2.87 23.98
C PRO A 172 8.56 4.32 24.40
N ARG A 173 9.55 4.96 25.03
CA ARG A 173 9.44 6.34 25.56
C ARG A 173 9.06 7.40 24.52
N TRP A 174 9.34 7.18 23.23
CA TRP A 174 8.95 8.10 22.15
C TRP A 174 7.44 8.32 22.03
N VAL A 175 6.62 7.47 22.64
CA VAL A 175 5.16 7.67 22.71
C VAL A 175 4.75 9.03 23.30
N ARG A 176 5.66 9.72 24.00
CA ARG A 176 5.45 11.06 24.54
C ARG A 176 5.71 12.18 23.57
N SER A 177 6.39 11.92 22.44
CA SER A 177 6.62 12.93 21.41
C SER A 177 5.30 13.41 20.83
N ARG A 178 5.25 14.68 20.49
CA ARG A 178 4.03 15.39 20.05
C ARG A 178 4.07 15.66 18.56
N THR A 179 2.89 15.64 17.97
CA THR A 179 2.68 15.98 16.56
C THR A 179 1.30 16.59 16.36
N THR A 180 1.06 17.10 15.16
CA THR A 180 -0.21 17.68 14.70
C THR A 180 -0.83 16.78 13.64
N PRO A 181 -1.51 15.67 14.02
CA PRO A 181 -2.08 14.74 13.05
C PRO A 181 -3.13 15.44 12.18
N VAL A 182 -3.01 15.29 10.87
CA VAL A 182 -3.91 15.91 9.89
C VAL A 182 -4.84 14.87 9.28
N ALA A 183 -6.13 15.17 9.14
CA ALA A 183 -7.06 14.32 8.42
C ALA A 183 -6.71 14.28 6.92
N LEU A 184 -6.79 13.11 6.29
CA LEU A 184 -6.55 12.94 4.86
C LEU A 184 -7.43 13.90 4.03
N GLU A 185 -8.69 14.05 4.40
CA GLU A 185 -9.63 14.95 3.74
C GLU A 185 -9.11 16.41 3.71
N ASN A 186 -8.61 16.92 4.85
CA ASN A 186 -8.05 18.26 4.92
C ASN A 186 -6.79 18.41 4.06
N LEU A 187 -5.90 17.41 4.11
CA LEU A 187 -4.69 17.41 3.28
C LEU A 187 -5.01 17.40 1.78
N LEU A 188 -6.04 16.66 1.37
CA LEU A 188 -6.48 16.63 -0.03
C LEU A 188 -7.08 17.98 -0.47
N VAL A 189 -7.84 18.64 0.39
CA VAL A 189 -8.31 20.02 0.13
C VAL A 189 -7.12 20.96 -0.06
N ASP A 190 -6.13 20.92 0.82
CA ASP A 190 -4.92 21.74 0.69
C ASP A 190 -4.20 21.48 -0.63
N LEU A 191 -3.96 20.21 -0.97
CA LEU A 191 -3.28 19.84 -2.21
C LEU A 191 -4.03 20.33 -3.45
N VAL A 192 -5.35 20.17 -3.50
CA VAL A 192 -6.14 20.57 -4.66
C VAL A 192 -6.27 22.09 -4.75
N GLU A 193 -6.47 22.79 -3.63
CA GLU A 193 -6.58 24.27 -3.64
C GLU A 193 -5.26 24.96 -3.99
N LEU A 194 -4.10 24.36 -3.71
CA LEU A 194 -2.81 24.88 -4.13
C LEU A 194 -2.69 25.05 -5.66
N LEU A 195 -3.48 24.35 -6.47
CA LEU A 195 -3.59 24.59 -7.92
C LEU A 195 -4.09 26.00 -8.22
N ASN A 196 -5.03 26.49 -7.43
CA ASN A 196 -5.67 27.81 -7.60
C ASN A 196 -4.83 28.96 -7.04
N HIS A 197 -3.70 28.63 -6.39
CA HIS A 197 -2.80 29.58 -5.79
C HIS A 197 -1.36 29.44 -6.33
N PRO A 198 -1.12 29.65 -7.64
CA PRO A 198 0.23 29.63 -8.19
C PRO A 198 1.10 30.73 -7.57
N SER A 199 2.40 30.59 -7.67
CA SER A 199 3.37 31.56 -7.15
C SER A 199 4.55 31.60 -8.09
N ASP A 200 5.15 32.77 -8.24
CA ASP A 200 6.39 32.98 -9.01
C ASP A 200 7.65 32.69 -8.19
N ALA A 201 7.49 32.37 -6.89
CA ALA A 201 8.58 32.04 -5.98
C ALA A 201 8.38 30.69 -5.30
N HIS A 202 9.48 30.08 -4.89
CA HIS A 202 9.44 28.91 -4.03
C HIS A 202 8.84 29.26 -2.67
N ARG A 203 7.99 28.38 -2.15
CA ARG A 203 7.37 28.55 -0.84
C ARG A 203 7.18 27.20 -0.16
N VAL A 204 7.14 27.25 1.17
CA VAL A 204 6.95 26.08 2.03
C VAL A 204 5.75 26.35 2.91
N PHE A 205 4.84 25.39 2.96
CA PHE A 205 3.72 25.36 3.89
C PHE A 205 3.76 24.09 4.73
N GLU A 206 3.19 24.16 5.91
CA GLU A 206 3.01 23.00 6.77
C GLU A 206 1.53 22.73 6.96
N ALA A 207 1.11 21.46 6.82
CA ALA A 207 -0.25 21.03 7.03
C ALA A 207 -0.39 20.42 8.41
N ALA A 208 -1.30 20.96 9.22
CA ALA A 208 -1.62 20.49 10.56
C ALA A 208 -3.10 20.12 10.69
N GLY A 209 -3.40 19.23 11.63
CA GLY A 209 -4.73 19.13 12.22
C GLY A 209 -4.92 20.20 13.31
N PRO A 210 -6.13 20.31 13.90
CA PRO A 210 -6.45 21.36 14.86
C PRO A 210 -5.83 21.15 16.25
N GLU A 211 -5.17 20.02 16.49
CA GLU A 211 -4.74 19.60 17.80
C GLU A 211 -3.28 19.15 17.83
N VAL A 212 -2.55 19.53 18.88
CA VAL A 212 -1.23 19.01 19.19
C VAL A 212 -1.40 17.81 20.14
N LEU A 213 -1.06 16.61 19.68
CA LEU A 213 -1.25 15.37 20.43
C LEU A 213 0.07 14.59 20.53
N SER A 214 0.36 14.04 21.72
CA SER A 214 1.37 12.99 21.83
C SER A 214 0.86 11.69 21.20
N TYR A 215 1.79 10.78 20.80
CA TYR A 215 1.37 9.46 20.32
C TYR A 215 0.58 8.69 21.38
N GLN A 216 0.91 8.87 22.67
CA GLN A 216 0.15 8.29 23.78
C GLN A 216 -1.31 8.79 23.78
N GLN A 217 -1.52 10.09 23.63
CA GLN A 217 -2.88 10.66 23.53
C GLN A 217 -3.62 10.14 22.30
N GLN A 218 -2.93 10.02 21.17
CA GLN A 218 -3.52 9.44 19.94
C GLN A 218 -3.96 7.99 20.16
N PHE A 219 -3.15 7.13 20.82
CA PHE A 219 -3.56 5.77 21.17
C PHE A 219 -4.79 5.75 22.09
N ILE A 220 -4.80 6.58 23.14
CA ILE A 220 -5.92 6.63 24.09
C ILE A 220 -7.22 7.05 23.38
N ARG A 221 -7.14 8.08 22.55
CA ARG A 221 -8.29 8.60 21.79
C ARG A 221 -8.75 7.62 20.71
N PHE A 222 -7.82 6.97 20.00
CA PHE A 222 -8.15 5.91 19.08
C PHE A 222 -8.90 4.76 19.76
N MET A 223 -8.43 4.31 20.93
CA MET A 223 -9.11 3.28 21.73
C MET A 223 -10.52 3.70 22.12
N ALA A 224 -10.70 4.94 22.56
CA ALA A 224 -12.03 5.48 22.92
C ALA A 224 -12.99 5.48 21.72
N VAL A 225 -12.51 5.88 20.52
CA VAL A 225 -13.32 5.90 19.29
C VAL A 225 -13.65 4.49 18.79
N SER A 226 -12.69 3.57 18.86
CA SER A 226 -12.84 2.19 18.36
C SER A 226 -13.53 1.24 19.35
N GLY A 227 -13.85 1.69 20.55
CA GLY A 227 -14.44 0.86 21.61
C GLY A 227 -13.50 -0.22 22.17
N LYS A 228 -12.18 -0.07 21.94
CA LYS A 228 -11.16 -1.00 22.44
C LYS A 228 -10.53 -0.43 23.72
N HIS A 229 -10.33 -1.28 24.71
CA HIS A 229 -9.67 -0.90 25.95
C HIS A 229 -8.43 -1.76 26.14
N ARG A 230 -7.26 -1.14 26.05
CA ARG A 230 -5.97 -1.81 26.22
C ARG A 230 -5.14 -1.06 27.26
N PRO A 231 -4.57 -1.73 28.26
CA PRO A 231 -3.58 -1.11 29.13
C PRO A 231 -2.41 -0.57 28.30
N LEU A 232 -2.01 0.67 28.55
CA LEU A 232 -0.89 1.31 27.88
C LEU A 232 0.21 1.55 28.91
N ILE A 233 1.28 0.79 28.83
CA ILE A 233 2.40 0.77 29.77
C ILE A 233 3.69 1.10 29.01
N PRO A 234 4.14 2.37 29.01
CA PRO A 234 5.41 2.72 28.37
C PRO A 234 6.60 2.02 29.02
N ILE A 235 7.39 1.32 28.23
CA ILE A 235 8.57 0.60 28.69
C ILE A 235 9.86 1.26 28.23
N PRO A 236 10.91 1.25 29.07
CA PRO A 236 12.22 1.83 28.72
C PRO A 236 13.03 0.86 27.85
N LEU A 237 12.50 0.47 26.67
CA LEU A 237 13.26 -0.39 25.74
C LEU A 237 14.29 0.43 24.96
N PRO A 238 15.58 0.08 25.05
CA PRO A 238 16.66 0.88 24.46
C PRO A 238 17.00 0.54 23.00
N THR A 239 16.40 -0.50 22.39
CA THR A 239 16.96 -1.07 21.16
C THR A 239 16.07 -0.89 19.93
N ARG A 240 16.62 -0.16 18.93
CA ARG A 240 15.96 0.10 17.64
C ARG A 240 15.56 -1.18 16.88
N TRP A 241 16.36 -2.22 16.93
CA TRP A 241 16.12 -3.46 16.22
C TRP A 241 14.95 -4.27 16.81
N ILE A 242 14.80 -4.28 18.15
CA ILE A 242 13.66 -4.92 18.82
C ILE A 242 12.36 -4.22 18.41
N SER A 243 12.34 -2.89 18.37
CA SER A 243 11.16 -2.13 17.97
C SER A 243 10.76 -2.42 16.51
N VAL A 244 11.73 -2.51 15.60
CA VAL A 244 11.47 -2.83 14.18
C VAL A 244 10.97 -4.27 14.02
N TRP A 245 11.62 -5.23 14.70
CA TRP A 245 11.19 -6.64 14.68
C TRP A 245 9.79 -6.79 15.27
N PHE A 246 9.53 -6.17 16.41
CA PHE A 246 8.24 -6.19 17.07
C PHE A 246 7.13 -5.65 16.15
N LEU A 247 7.34 -4.49 15.53
CA LEU A 247 6.36 -3.94 14.59
C LEU A 247 6.17 -4.84 13.37
N ASN A 248 7.22 -5.45 12.85
CA ASN A 248 7.10 -6.38 11.72
C ASN A 248 6.23 -7.61 12.06
N VAL A 249 6.27 -8.06 13.31
CA VAL A 249 5.41 -9.17 13.79
C VAL A 249 3.98 -8.69 14.01
N ILE A 250 3.79 -7.57 14.72
CA ILE A 250 2.48 -7.11 15.18
C ILE A 250 1.68 -6.38 14.12
N THR A 251 2.33 -5.60 13.25
CA THR A 251 1.66 -4.85 12.19
C THR A 251 1.82 -5.55 10.85
N SER A 252 0.90 -5.29 9.95
CA SER A 252 1.00 -5.73 8.56
C SER A 252 1.61 -4.67 7.63
N VAL A 253 1.92 -3.49 8.16
CA VAL A 253 2.65 -2.45 7.41
C VAL A 253 4.04 -2.98 7.01
N PRO A 254 4.48 -2.77 5.76
CA PRO A 254 5.79 -3.24 5.30
C PRO A 254 6.94 -2.80 6.22
N PRO A 255 7.89 -3.70 6.56
CA PRO A 255 8.93 -3.43 7.58
C PRO A 255 9.79 -2.20 7.29
N THR A 256 10.02 -1.92 6.03
CA THR A 256 10.80 -0.78 5.55
C THR A 256 10.10 0.55 5.84
N ILE A 257 8.79 0.60 5.64
CA ILE A 257 7.94 1.75 5.98
C ILE A 257 7.87 1.91 7.50
N ALA A 258 7.61 0.82 8.23
CA ALA A 258 7.57 0.84 9.70
C ALA A 258 8.89 1.34 10.31
N LYS A 259 10.05 0.93 9.75
CA LYS A 259 11.37 1.41 10.17
C LYS A 259 11.53 2.92 9.96
N ALA A 260 11.15 3.45 8.81
CA ALA A 260 11.21 4.87 8.50
C ALA A 260 10.35 5.69 9.46
N LEU A 261 9.13 5.22 9.74
CA LEU A 261 8.23 5.85 10.70
C LEU A 261 8.83 5.92 12.11
N ILE A 262 9.37 4.81 12.65
CA ILE A 262 9.96 4.80 14.01
C ILE A 262 11.09 5.81 14.13
N GLN A 263 11.88 6.00 13.08
CA GLN A 263 12.98 6.96 13.12
C GLN A 263 12.50 8.39 13.30
N GLY A 264 11.32 8.73 12.70
CA GLY A 264 10.70 10.05 12.83
C GLY A 264 9.96 10.28 14.15
N LEU A 265 9.60 9.22 14.89
CA LEU A 265 8.77 9.34 16.10
C LEU A 265 9.49 9.88 17.35
N LYS A 266 10.80 10.06 17.32
CA LYS A 266 11.59 10.39 18.52
C LYS A 266 11.52 11.84 18.94
N HIS A 267 11.12 12.72 18.03
CA HIS A 267 11.12 14.17 18.21
C HIS A 267 9.72 14.73 18.09
N ASP A 268 9.49 15.86 18.75
CA ASP A 268 8.27 16.64 18.52
C ASP A 268 8.30 17.18 17.08
N LEU A 269 7.28 16.85 16.30
CA LEU A 269 7.07 17.35 14.94
C LEU A 269 5.72 18.07 14.91
N ILE A 270 5.73 19.33 15.34
CA ILE A 270 4.55 20.19 15.42
C ILE A 270 4.57 21.14 14.22
N ALA A 271 3.56 21.06 13.36
CA ALA A 271 3.42 21.91 12.20
C ALA A 271 2.86 23.29 12.58
N ASP A 272 3.35 24.32 11.88
CA ASP A 272 2.77 25.68 11.90
C ASP A 272 1.99 25.91 10.59
N ASP A 273 0.70 25.75 10.62
CA ASP A 273 -0.16 25.87 9.45
C ASP A 273 -0.75 27.26 9.22
N ARG A 274 -0.40 28.27 10.03
CA ARG A 274 -0.99 29.60 9.97
C ARG A 274 -0.90 30.23 8.57
N ALA A 275 0.26 30.11 7.92
CA ALA A 275 0.45 30.62 6.56
C ALA A 275 -0.41 29.89 5.53
N LEU A 276 -0.54 28.56 5.67
CA LEU A 276 -1.41 27.74 4.83
C LEU A 276 -2.88 28.07 5.04
N ARG A 277 -3.31 28.23 6.30
CA ARG A 277 -4.71 28.59 6.63
C ARG A 277 -5.09 30.00 6.19
N ALA A 278 -4.14 30.94 6.18
CA ALA A 278 -4.35 32.25 5.62
C ALA A 278 -4.58 32.23 4.10
N LEU A 279 -3.91 31.30 3.40
CA LEU A 279 -4.06 31.12 1.96
C LEU A 279 -5.28 30.27 1.61
N ILE A 280 -5.49 29.18 2.33
CA ILE A 280 -6.55 28.17 2.11
C ILE A 280 -7.34 28.01 3.41
N PRO A 281 -8.33 28.89 3.67
CA PRO A 281 -9.19 28.73 4.84
C PRO A 281 -10.02 27.45 4.73
N GLN A 282 -9.99 26.61 5.76
CA GLN A 282 -10.86 25.44 5.86
C GLN A 282 -11.10 25.07 7.33
N THR A 283 -12.19 24.35 7.59
CA THR A 283 -12.46 23.77 8.90
C THR A 283 -11.65 22.49 9.04
N LEU A 284 -10.75 22.46 10.01
CA LEU A 284 -9.93 21.28 10.29
C LEU A 284 -10.73 20.25 11.08
N ILE A 285 -10.57 18.99 10.69
CA ILE A 285 -11.26 17.85 11.30
C ILE A 285 -10.49 17.41 12.54
N PRO A 286 -11.10 17.41 13.75
CA PRO A 286 -10.47 16.90 14.96
C PRO A 286 -10.08 15.43 14.87
N PHE A 287 -9.03 15.02 15.59
CA PHE A 287 -8.46 13.68 15.53
C PHE A 287 -9.51 12.57 15.71
N ASP A 288 -10.36 12.67 16.73
CA ASP A 288 -11.40 11.64 16.99
C ASP A 288 -12.40 11.52 15.84
N GLN A 289 -12.75 12.64 15.22
CA GLN A 289 -13.65 12.65 14.09
C GLN A 289 -12.98 12.07 12.84
N ALA A 290 -11.70 12.38 12.62
CA ALA A 290 -10.92 11.79 11.54
C ALA A 290 -10.80 10.27 11.70
N VAL A 291 -10.48 9.78 12.90
CA VAL A 291 -10.46 8.35 13.22
C VAL A 291 -11.81 7.70 12.97
N ARG A 292 -12.91 8.30 13.46
CA ARG A 292 -14.25 7.74 13.27
C ARG A 292 -14.66 7.65 11.81
N ARG A 293 -14.33 8.68 11.01
CA ARG A 293 -14.57 8.66 9.56
C ARG A 293 -13.75 7.59 8.87
N THR A 294 -12.46 7.51 9.20
CA THR A 294 -11.56 6.49 8.65
C THR A 294 -12.05 5.08 8.90
N LEU A 295 -12.43 4.75 10.14
CA LEU A 295 -12.95 3.42 10.48
C LEU A 295 -14.26 3.11 9.76
N LYS A 296 -15.12 4.11 9.53
CA LYS A 296 -16.36 3.96 8.76
C LYS A 296 -16.10 3.79 7.26
N GLU A 297 -15.13 4.51 6.72
CA GLU A 297 -14.73 4.36 5.31
C GLU A 297 -14.12 2.99 5.03
N GLU A 298 -13.37 2.44 5.97
CA GLU A 298 -12.84 1.08 5.86
C GLU A 298 -13.94 0.02 5.76
N GLU A 299 -15.09 0.24 6.37
CA GLU A 299 -16.26 -0.64 6.19
C GLU A 299 -16.82 -0.59 4.77
N GLN A 300 -16.65 0.52 4.08
CA GLN A 300 -17.21 0.76 2.74
C GLN A 300 -16.19 0.60 1.61
N LEU A 301 -14.93 0.87 1.89
CA LEU A 301 -13.85 1.00 0.91
C LEU A 301 -12.65 0.14 1.33
N VAL A 302 -12.77 -1.16 1.24
CA VAL A 302 -11.58 -2.03 1.28
C VAL A 302 -10.77 -1.79 0.00
N ASN A 303 -10.19 -0.62 -0.07
CA ASN A 303 -9.22 -0.25 -1.07
C ASN A 303 -7.80 -0.65 -0.65
N SER A 304 -7.61 -1.87 -0.12
CA SER A 304 -6.28 -2.39 -0.32
C SER A 304 -6.14 -2.58 -1.82
N SER A 305 -5.15 -1.97 -2.39
CA SER A 305 -4.75 -2.13 -3.77
C SER A 305 -4.65 -3.60 -4.22
N ASP A 306 -4.70 -4.51 -3.29
CA ASP A 306 -4.54 -5.95 -3.44
C ASP A 306 -5.85 -6.74 -3.44
N TRP A 307 -6.96 -6.16 -3.00
CA TRP A 307 -8.28 -6.82 -3.02
C TRP A 307 -9.02 -6.69 -4.35
N GLY A 308 -8.52 -5.84 -5.25
CA GLY A 308 -8.99 -5.76 -6.62
C GLY A 308 -10.48 -5.52 -6.79
N TYR A 309 -11.11 -4.70 -5.93
CA TYR A 309 -12.55 -4.40 -6.01
C TYR A 309 -13.46 -5.64 -5.98
N ASP A 310 -13.06 -6.69 -5.30
CA ASP A 310 -13.85 -7.90 -5.20
C ASP A 310 -15.00 -7.72 -4.21
N ALA A 311 -16.22 -7.64 -4.75
CA ALA A 311 -17.43 -7.50 -3.94
C ALA A 311 -17.62 -8.61 -2.91
N GLN A 312 -17.10 -9.82 -3.13
CA GLN A 312 -17.23 -10.93 -2.20
C GLN A 312 -16.21 -10.88 -1.07
N ALA A 313 -15.00 -10.42 -1.35
CA ALA A 313 -14.03 -10.12 -0.31
C ALA A 313 -14.53 -8.95 0.55
N PHE A 314 -15.10 -7.92 -0.08
CA PHE A 314 -15.76 -6.81 0.62
C PHE A 314 -16.87 -7.26 1.56
N ALA A 315 -17.77 -8.11 1.10
CA ALA A 315 -18.86 -8.61 1.94
C ALA A 315 -18.38 -9.38 3.19
N ARG A 316 -17.14 -9.86 3.19
CA ARG A 316 -16.51 -10.59 4.31
C ARG A 316 -15.58 -9.73 5.14
N TRP A 317 -15.25 -8.53 4.66
CA TRP A 317 -14.38 -7.62 5.39
C TRP A 317 -15.01 -7.17 6.72
N ARG A 318 -14.14 -6.94 7.70
CA ARG A 318 -14.51 -6.36 8.99
C ARG A 318 -13.49 -5.30 9.39
N PRO A 319 -13.88 -4.22 10.09
CA PRO A 319 -12.97 -3.14 10.50
C PRO A 319 -11.77 -3.61 11.33
N GLU A 320 -11.90 -4.79 11.94
CA GLU A 320 -10.87 -5.39 12.80
C GLU A 320 -9.77 -6.12 12.02
N TYR A 321 -9.94 -6.33 10.70
CA TYR A 321 -8.89 -6.90 9.87
C TYR A 321 -7.82 -5.85 9.57
N GLY A 322 -6.54 -6.24 9.61
CA GLY A 322 -5.44 -5.35 9.26
C GLY A 322 -5.57 -4.84 7.83
N TYR A 323 -5.40 -3.55 7.60
CA TYR A 323 -5.51 -2.95 6.26
C TYR A 323 -4.50 -3.56 5.28
N TYR A 324 -3.23 -3.61 5.68
CA TYR A 324 -2.19 -4.29 4.90
C TYR A 324 -2.21 -5.78 5.18
N PRO A 325 -2.05 -6.64 4.16
CA PRO A 325 -1.97 -8.08 4.36
C PRO A 325 -0.58 -8.51 4.81
N LYS A 326 -0.52 -9.52 5.65
CA LYS A 326 0.64 -10.41 5.75
C LYS A 326 0.73 -11.22 4.46
N GLN A 327 1.93 -11.54 4.02
CA GLN A 327 2.10 -12.27 2.78
C GLN A 327 3.18 -13.33 2.88
N ALA A 328 2.97 -14.43 2.18
CA ALA A 328 3.96 -15.49 1.99
C ALA A 328 3.79 -16.06 0.58
N GLY A 329 4.87 -16.28 -0.11
CA GLY A 329 4.81 -16.77 -1.49
C GLY A 329 6.18 -17.02 -2.08
N CYS A 330 6.18 -17.43 -3.33
CA CYS A 330 7.38 -17.68 -4.11
C CYS A 330 7.14 -17.31 -5.57
N THR A 331 8.10 -16.62 -6.17
CA THR A 331 8.17 -16.36 -7.60
C THR A 331 9.20 -17.28 -8.23
N VAL A 332 8.84 -17.95 -9.32
CA VAL A 332 9.70 -18.87 -10.06
C VAL A 332 9.75 -18.44 -11.52
N ALA A 333 10.96 -18.32 -12.07
CA ALA A 333 11.16 -18.12 -13.50
C ALA A 333 10.98 -19.44 -14.26
N THR A 334 10.38 -19.38 -15.46
CA THR A 334 10.13 -20.55 -16.30
C THR A 334 10.17 -20.18 -17.79
N GLN A 335 10.49 -21.15 -18.63
CA GLN A 335 10.41 -21.05 -20.09
C GLN A 335 9.04 -21.49 -20.64
N ALA A 336 8.14 -22.02 -19.78
CA ALA A 336 6.83 -22.44 -20.22
C ALA A 336 6.04 -21.31 -20.88
N SER A 337 5.20 -21.63 -21.86
CA SER A 337 4.30 -20.68 -22.46
C SER A 337 3.28 -20.16 -21.45
N ARG A 338 2.77 -18.93 -21.68
CA ARG A 338 1.72 -18.32 -20.83
C ARG A 338 0.47 -19.23 -20.80
N GLN A 339 0.10 -19.75 -21.95
CA GLN A 339 -1.05 -20.66 -22.10
C GLN A 339 -0.87 -21.97 -21.31
N ALA A 340 0.32 -22.57 -21.35
CA ALA A 340 0.60 -23.80 -20.59
C ALA A 340 0.56 -23.54 -19.07
N LEU A 341 1.14 -22.42 -18.62
CA LEU A 341 1.03 -22.02 -17.20
C LEU A 341 -0.43 -21.83 -16.79
N TRP A 342 -1.21 -21.14 -17.62
CA TRP A 342 -2.62 -20.90 -17.36
C TRP A 342 -3.44 -22.17 -17.29
N GLN A 343 -3.19 -23.10 -18.22
CA GLN A 343 -3.82 -24.41 -18.25
C GLN A 343 -3.55 -25.19 -16.95
N VAL A 344 -2.29 -25.21 -16.49
CA VAL A 344 -1.93 -25.92 -15.24
C VAL A 344 -2.55 -25.24 -14.04
N VAL A 345 -2.44 -23.92 -13.90
CA VAL A 345 -3.01 -23.17 -12.76
C VAL A 345 -4.52 -23.43 -12.62
N ASN A 346 -5.22 -23.53 -13.74
CA ASN A 346 -6.66 -23.82 -13.73
C ASN A 346 -7.03 -25.25 -13.32
N GLN A 347 -6.07 -26.16 -13.17
CA GLN A 347 -6.33 -27.53 -12.69
C GLN A 347 -6.39 -27.63 -11.16
N ILE A 348 -6.16 -26.53 -10.42
CA ILE A 348 -6.16 -26.52 -8.95
C ILE A 348 -7.46 -27.07 -8.35
N GLY A 349 -7.31 -27.84 -7.29
CA GLY A 349 -8.40 -28.42 -6.50
C GLY A 349 -8.95 -29.73 -7.04
N GLY A 350 -9.93 -30.31 -6.34
CA GLY A 350 -10.53 -31.60 -6.67
C GLY A 350 -9.53 -32.75 -6.61
N GLU A 351 -9.52 -33.58 -7.65
CA GLU A 351 -8.65 -34.79 -7.72
C GLU A 351 -7.16 -34.43 -7.86
N GLU A 352 -6.83 -33.39 -8.62
CA GLU A 352 -5.46 -32.89 -8.80
C GLU A 352 -4.88 -32.24 -7.52
N GLY A 353 -5.74 -31.79 -6.63
CA GLY A 353 -5.35 -31.14 -5.38
C GLY A 353 -4.65 -29.82 -5.60
N TYR A 354 -3.60 -29.56 -4.80
CA TYR A 354 -2.90 -28.25 -4.77
C TYR A 354 -1.46 -28.36 -5.31
N PHE A 355 -1.20 -29.27 -6.23
CA PHE A 355 0.10 -29.55 -6.89
C PHE A 355 1.23 -29.98 -5.95
N PHE A 356 1.23 -29.52 -4.69
CA PHE A 356 2.27 -29.82 -3.72
C PHE A 356 1.72 -29.82 -2.30
N GLY A 357 2.25 -30.71 -1.45
CA GLY A 357 1.90 -30.77 -0.04
C GLY A 357 0.45 -31.19 0.25
N ASN A 358 -0.16 -32.03 -0.62
CA ASN A 358 -1.56 -32.45 -0.49
C ASN A 358 -1.90 -33.06 0.89
N LEU A 359 -0.92 -33.69 1.57
CA LEU A 359 -1.11 -34.19 2.93
C LEU A 359 -1.37 -33.01 3.93
N LEU A 360 -0.62 -31.92 3.81
CA LEU A 360 -0.80 -30.74 4.66
C LEU A 360 -2.16 -30.08 4.40
N TRP A 361 -2.60 -30.01 3.16
CA TRP A 361 -3.93 -29.53 2.80
C TRP A 361 -5.05 -30.41 3.37
N LYS A 362 -4.87 -31.76 3.33
CA LYS A 362 -5.81 -32.70 3.95
C LYS A 362 -5.86 -32.53 5.48
N THR A 363 -4.68 -32.37 6.12
CA THR A 363 -4.60 -32.11 7.57
C THR A 363 -5.31 -30.81 7.93
N ARG A 364 -5.11 -29.74 7.14
CA ARG A 364 -5.82 -28.47 7.33
C ARG A 364 -7.34 -28.65 7.20
N GLY A 365 -7.78 -29.43 6.20
CA GLY A 365 -9.20 -29.77 6.04
C GLY A 365 -9.78 -30.55 7.22
N ALA A 366 -9.00 -31.48 7.80
CA ALA A 366 -9.42 -32.22 8.99
C ALA A 366 -9.57 -31.29 10.21
N MET A 367 -8.70 -30.28 10.36
CA MET A 367 -8.84 -29.27 11.41
C MET A 367 -10.14 -28.48 11.28
N ASP A 368 -10.57 -28.14 10.06
CA ASP A 368 -11.85 -27.44 9.86
C ASP A 368 -13.05 -28.30 10.28
N LEU A 369 -12.99 -29.62 10.07
CA LEU A 369 -14.03 -30.53 10.54
C LEU A 369 -14.12 -30.53 12.09
N LEU A 370 -12.98 -30.48 12.77
CA LEU A 370 -12.95 -30.43 14.25
C LEU A 370 -13.60 -29.15 14.81
N VAL A 371 -13.57 -28.03 14.07
CA VAL A 371 -14.25 -26.77 14.44
C VAL A 371 -15.66 -26.67 13.86
N GLY A 372 -16.24 -27.78 13.40
CA GLY A 372 -17.62 -27.87 12.94
C GLY A 372 -17.89 -27.24 11.56
N HIS A 373 -16.87 -27.04 10.76
CA HIS A 373 -17.00 -26.51 9.41
C HIS A 373 -16.95 -27.63 8.39
N ARG A 374 -18.07 -27.90 7.69
CA ARG A 374 -18.09 -28.85 6.58
C ARG A 374 -17.49 -28.21 5.35
N LEU A 375 -16.36 -28.76 4.90
CA LEU A 375 -15.72 -28.34 3.67
C LEU A 375 -16.51 -28.83 2.44
N ALA A 376 -16.82 -27.95 1.53
CA ALA A 376 -17.16 -28.35 0.18
C ALA A 376 -15.95 -29.07 -0.44
N LYS A 377 -16.17 -30.14 -1.17
CA LYS A 377 -15.12 -30.86 -1.92
C LYS A 377 -15.49 -30.87 -3.38
N GLY A 378 -14.49 -30.68 -4.22
CA GLY A 378 -14.63 -30.75 -5.66
C GLY A 378 -14.46 -29.41 -6.35
N ARG A 379 -14.52 -29.47 -7.66
CA ARG A 379 -14.38 -28.34 -8.56
C ARG A 379 -15.40 -28.47 -9.72
N PRO A 380 -15.73 -27.37 -10.41
CA PRO A 380 -16.51 -27.43 -11.63
C PRO A 380 -15.88 -28.34 -12.69
N ARG A 381 -16.70 -29.10 -13.43
CA ARG A 381 -16.27 -30.00 -14.50
C ARG A 381 -15.93 -29.26 -15.80
N ARG A 382 -15.14 -28.20 -15.73
CA ARG A 382 -14.71 -27.40 -16.88
C ARG A 382 -13.19 -27.18 -16.83
N ALA A 383 -12.60 -26.94 -18.00
CA ALA A 383 -11.14 -26.78 -18.12
C ALA A 383 -10.66 -25.51 -17.40
N TYR A 384 -11.40 -24.39 -17.54
CA TYR A 384 -11.04 -23.10 -16.99
C TYR A 384 -12.06 -22.65 -15.95
N LEU A 385 -11.55 -22.15 -14.81
CA LEU A 385 -12.34 -21.63 -13.73
C LEU A 385 -12.92 -20.25 -14.11
N GLN A 386 -14.05 -19.91 -13.51
CA GLN A 386 -14.71 -18.61 -13.67
C GLN A 386 -14.91 -17.95 -12.31
N THR A 387 -15.00 -16.62 -12.31
CA THR A 387 -15.33 -15.86 -11.09
C THR A 387 -16.68 -16.36 -10.53
N GLY A 388 -16.70 -16.64 -9.23
CA GLY A 388 -17.84 -17.20 -8.52
C GLY A 388 -17.78 -18.71 -8.32
N ASP A 389 -16.92 -19.43 -9.05
CA ASP A 389 -16.73 -20.88 -8.86
C ASP A 389 -16.26 -21.21 -7.46
N THR A 390 -16.65 -22.41 -6.99
CA THR A 390 -16.11 -22.98 -5.76
C THR A 390 -15.17 -24.11 -6.10
N VAL A 391 -13.96 -24.04 -5.58
CA VAL A 391 -12.91 -25.07 -5.70
C VAL A 391 -12.57 -25.55 -4.29
N ASP A 392 -13.05 -26.73 -3.93
CA ASP A 392 -13.01 -27.22 -2.54
C ASP A 392 -13.57 -26.15 -1.58
N SER A 393 -12.76 -25.65 -0.66
CA SER A 393 -13.15 -24.59 0.29
C SER A 393 -12.81 -23.18 -0.17
N TRP A 394 -12.37 -23.01 -1.40
CA TRP A 394 -12.00 -21.71 -1.96
C TRP A 394 -13.08 -21.19 -2.90
N LYS A 395 -13.22 -19.90 -2.97
CA LYS A 395 -14.06 -19.22 -3.94
C LYS A 395 -13.21 -18.45 -4.94
N VAL A 396 -13.43 -18.67 -6.22
CA VAL A 396 -12.74 -17.93 -7.28
C VAL A 396 -13.26 -16.50 -7.31
N ILE A 397 -12.39 -15.53 -7.13
CA ILE A 397 -12.77 -14.11 -7.02
C ILE A 397 -12.21 -13.26 -8.17
N ILE A 398 -11.07 -13.64 -8.74
CA ILE A 398 -10.48 -12.95 -9.90
C ILE A 398 -10.05 -14.01 -10.91
N VAL A 399 -10.44 -13.80 -12.15
CA VAL A 399 -9.94 -14.55 -13.31
C VAL A 399 -9.60 -13.53 -14.39
N GLU A 400 -8.32 -13.32 -14.63
CA GLU A 400 -7.77 -12.59 -15.77
C GLU A 400 -7.03 -13.63 -16.62
N GLU A 401 -7.57 -13.96 -17.79
CA GLU A 401 -7.07 -15.03 -18.65
C GLU A 401 -5.58 -14.87 -18.92
N GLU A 402 -4.82 -15.95 -18.80
CA GLU A 402 -3.37 -16.05 -18.95
C GLU A 402 -2.54 -15.06 -18.07
N LYS A 403 -3.17 -14.41 -17.10
CA LYS A 403 -2.53 -13.39 -16.26
C LYS A 403 -2.68 -13.67 -14.78
N GLN A 404 -3.92 -13.87 -14.28
CA GLN A 404 -4.16 -14.00 -12.84
C GLN A 404 -5.37 -14.87 -12.50
N LEU A 405 -5.17 -15.79 -11.56
CA LEU A 405 -6.23 -16.50 -10.85
C LEU A 405 -6.11 -16.21 -9.35
N THR A 406 -7.20 -15.77 -8.71
CA THR A 406 -7.22 -15.52 -7.26
C THR A 406 -8.37 -16.23 -6.60
N LEU A 407 -8.06 -16.92 -5.51
CA LEU A 407 -8.97 -17.71 -4.71
C LEU A 407 -9.14 -17.09 -3.33
N LEU A 408 -10.38 -16.84 -2.92
CA LEU A 408 -10.72 -16.33 -1.59
C LEU A 408 -10.79 -17.52 -0.61
N PHE A 409 -10.15 -17.34 0.55
CA PHE A 409 -10.12 -18.33 1.61
C PHE A 409 -11.51 -18.58 2.20
N GLY A 410 -11.99 -19.81 2.11
CA GLY A 410 -13.33 -20.21 2.57
C GLY A 410 -13.34 -20.99 3.88
N MET A 411 -12.16 -21.39 4.37
CA MET A 411 -12.02 -22.14 5.62
C MET A 411 -12.22 -21.28 6.84
N LYS A 412 -12.53 -21.88 7.99
CA LYS A 412 -12.71 -21.15 9.26
C LYS A 412 -11.34 -20.83 9.86
N ALA A 413 -11.02 -19.55 9.95
CA ALA A 413 -9.77 -19.08 10.54
C ALA A 413 -9.95 -17.64 11.06
N PRO A 414 -9.12 -17.21 12.02
CA PRO A 414 -9.21 -15.86 12.60
C PRO A 414 -8.61 -14.81 11.68
N GLY A 415 -9.26 -14.54 10.55
CA GLY A 415 -8.81 -13.57 9.56
C GLY A 415 -9.44 -13.81 8.20
N LEU A 416 -9.01 -13.01 7.24
CA LEU A 416 -9.42 -13.10 5.84
C LEU A 416 -8.18 -13.29 4.97
N GLY A 417 -8.24 -14.24 4.05
CA GLY A 417 -7.10 -14.58 3.20
C GLY A 417 -7.48 -14.90 1.77
N ARG A 418 -6.49 -14.85 0.90
CA ARG A 418 -6.59 -15.24 -0.50
C ARG A 418 -5.29 -15.88 -0.97
N LEU A 419 -5.39 -16.67 -2.01
CA LEU A 419 -4.27 -17.28 -2.72
C LEU A 419 -4.31 -16.80 -4.16
N SER A 420 -3.24 -16.18 -4.62
CA SER A 420 -3.12 -15.66 -5.98
C SER A 420 -2.04 -16.38 -6.75
N PHE A 421 -2.33 -16.66 -8.02
CA PHE A 421 -1.41 -17.12 -9.04
C PHE A 421 -1.30 -16.05 -10.08
N THR A 422 -0.11 -15.48 -10.28
CA THR A 422 0.11 -14.39 -11.24
C THR A 422 1.20 -14.78 -12.21
N ILE A 423 0.92 -14.61 -13.50
CA ILE A 423 1.85 -14.90 -14.61
C ILE A 423 2.34 -13.56 -15.15
N ASN A 424 3.63 -13.29 -14.98
CA ASN A 424 4.29 -12.08 -15.46
C ASN A 424 5.18 -12.42 -16.67
N ASP A 425 5.03 -11.66 -17.75
CA ASP A 425 5.90 -11.75 -18.91
C ASP A 425 7.14 -10.87 -18.73
N LYS A 426 8.31 -11.44 -18.99
CA LYS A 426 9.61 -10.75 -18.91
C LYS A 426 10.37 -10.82 -20.23
N GLY A 427 9.65 -10.92 -21.34
CA GLY A 427 10.20 -11.03 -22.67
C GLY A 427 10.61 -12.45 -23.03
N ASP A 428 11.86 -12.83 -22.75
CA ASP A 428 12.44 -14.14 -23.05
C ASP A 428 12.00 -15.25 -22.10
N ARG A 429 11.48 -14.90 -20.92
CA ARG A 429 11.02 -15.82 -19.89
C ARG A 429 9.74 -15.31 -19.22
N ARG A 430 9.07 -16.19 -18.45
CA ARG A 430 7.92 -15.84 -17.63
C ARG A 430 8.25 -16.05 -16.17
N GLU A 431 7.54 -15.35 -15.32
CA GLU A 431 7.58 -15.53 -13.87
C GLU A 431 6.20 -15.91 -13.38
N LEU A 432 6.13 -17.08 -12.71
CA LEU A 432 4.94 -17.47 -11.96
C LEU A 432 5.11 -17.07 -10.51
N ASP A 433 4.24 -16.17 -10.01
CA ASP A 433 4.14 -15.82 -8.59
C ASP A 433 2.96 -16.55 -7.95
N VAL A 434 3.24 -17.35 -6.92
CA VAL A 434 2.24 -18.04 -6.10
C VAL A 434 2.30 -17.43 -4.71
N ARG A 435 1.24 -16.72 -4.30
CA ARG A 435 1.28 -15.90 -3.09
C ARG A 435 -0.01 -15.94 -2.30
N ALA A 436 0.11 -16.23 -1.00
CA ALA A 436 -0.95 -16.06 -0.03
C ALA A 436 -0.90 -14.67 0.59
N TRP A 437 -2.08 -14.10 0.78
CA TRP A 437 -2.32 -12.82 1.43
C TRP A 437 -3.24 -13.08 2.62
N TRP A 438 -2.91 -12.49 3.77
CA TRP A 438 -3.64 -12.72 5.00
C TRP A 438 -3.87 -11.44 5.78
N HIS A 439 -5.12 -11.14 6.07
CA HIS A 439 -5.51 -10.05 6.96
C HIS A 439 -5.90 -10.64 8.30
N PRO A 440 -5.03 -10.54 9.31
CA PRO A 440 -5.29 -11.12 10.61
C PRO A 440 -6.43 -10.40 11.33
N HIS A 441 -7.22 -11.16 12.08
CA HIS A 441 -8.24 -10.65 12.99
C HIS A 441 -7.68 -10.70 14.42
N GLY A 442 -7.09 -9.61 14.87
CA GLY A 442 -6.51 -9.48 16.19
C GLY A 442 -5.36 -10.45 16.49
N MET A 443 -5.02 -10.61 17.77
CA MET A 443 -3.95 -11.50 18.23
C MET A 443 -4.13 -12.96 17.75
N PRO A 444 -5.32 -13.58 17.80
CA PRO A 444 -5.49 -14.93 17.29
C PRO A 444 -5.12 -15.07 15.81
N GLY A 445 -5.45 -14.07 15.01
CA GLY A 445 -5.10 -14.04 13.58
C GLY A 445 -3.60 -13.91 13.33
N LEU A 446 -2.90 -13.14 14.15
CA LEU A 446 -1.45 -13.04 14.11
C LEU A 446 -0.77 -14.35 14.52
N ILE A 447 -1.19 -14.94 15.64
CA ILE A 447 -0.64 -16.22 16.12
C ILE A 447 -0.85 -17.29 15.06
N TYR A 448 -2.05 -17.40 14.50
CA TYR A 448 -2.33 -18.34 13.41
C TYR A 448 -1.36 -18.13 12.24
N TRP A 449 -1.17 -16.89 11.80
CA TRP A 449 -0.24 -16.58 10.70
C TRP A 449 1.20 -17.00 11.01
N LEU A 450 1.70 -16.65 12.21
CA LEU A 450 3.07 -16.96 12.62
C LEU A 450 3.33 -18.46 12.69
N LEU A 451 2.38 -19.23 13.21
CA LEU A 451 2.46 -20.69 13.27
C LEU A 451 2.44 -21.31 11.88
N MET A 452 1.77 -20.70 10.92
CA MET A 452 1.67 -21.20 9.55
C MET A 452 2.83 -20.80 8.64
N ILE A 453 3.70 -19.85 9.04
CA ILE A 453 4.82 -19.38 8.21
C ILE A 453 5.70 -20.52 7.68
N PRO A 454 6.18 -21.48 8.48
CA PRO A 454 7.02 -22.58 7.98
C PRO A 454 6.31 -23.41 6.91
N ALA A 455 5.04 -23.72 7.13
CA ALA A 455 4.23 -24.45 6.17
C ALA A 455 4.00 -23.64 4.88
N HIS A 456 3.71 -22.35 5.00
CA HIS A 456 3.49 -21.48 3.85
C HIS A 456 4.73 -21.37 2.96
N LEU A 457 5.92 -21.17 3.54
CA LEU A 457 7.17 -21.06 2.78
C LEU A 457 7.48 -22.36 2.03
N PHE A 458 7.24 -23.52 2.66
CA PHE A 458 7.45 -24.82 2.05
C PHE A 458 6.42 -25.11 0.95
N ILE A 459 5.13 -24.92 1.24
CA ILE A 459 4.03 -25.26 0.33
C ILE A 459 4.06 -24.38 -0.92
N PHE A 460 4.13 -23.05 -0.77
CA PHE A 460 4.02 -22.16 -1.93
C PHE A 460 5.23 -22.25 -2.85
N ARG A 461 6.43 -22.47 -2.30
CA ARG A 461 7.61 -22.76 -3.11
C ARG A 461 7.45 -24.04 -3.91
N GLY A 462 7.00 -25.10 -3.26
CA GLY A 462 6.76 -26.39 -3.91
C GLY A 462 5.66 -26.31 -4.99
N MET A 463 4.58 -25.56 -4.72
CA MET A 463 3.50 -25.31 -5.68
C MET A 463 4.02 -24.59 -6.92
N ALA A 464 4.70 -23.46 -6.74
CA ALA A 464 5.22 -22.64 -7.84
C ALA A 464 6.16 -23.47 -8.73
N GLN A 465 7.11 -24.20 -8.12
CA GLN A 465 8.04 -25.07 -8.86
C GLN A 465 7.33 -26.22 -9.58
N ARG A 466 6.33 -26.83 -8.96
CA ARG A 466 5.61 -27.95 -9.58
C ARG A 466 4.75 -27.48 -10.74
N ILE A 467 4.04 -26.35 -10.59
CA ILE A 467 3.25 -25.76 -11.67
C ILE A 467 4.16 -25.39 -12.86
N ALA A 468 5.30 -24.73 -12.61
CA ALA A 468 6.25 -24.38 -13.67
C ALA A 468 6.74 -25.62 -14.43
N ARG A 469 7.15 -26.70 -13.74
CA ARG A 469 7.59 -27.95 -14.39
C ARG A 469 6.50 -28.62 -15.21
N LEU A 470 5.27 -28.66 -14.70
CA LEU A 470 4.14 -29.23 -15.45
C LEU A 470 3.85 -28.43 -16.72
N ALA A 471 3.91 -27.11 -16.63
CA ALA A 471 3.71 -26.23 -17.77
C ALA A 471 4.83 -26.35 -18.83
N GLU A 472 6.08 -26.50 -18.39
CA GLU A 472 7.22 -26.77 -19.30
C GLU A 472 7.06 -28.12 -20.05
N GLN A 473 6.56 -29.14 -19.39
CA GLN A 473 6.26 -30.43 -20.03
C GLN A 473 5.14 -30.32 -21.07
N ILE A 474 4.15 -29.46 -20.84
CA ILE A 474 3.09 -29.21 -21.83
C ILE A 474 3.64 -28.41 -23.01
N SER A 475 4.43 -27.34 -22.75
CA SER A 475 5.03 -26.52 -23.80
C SER A 475 5.96 -27.32 -24.70
N GLY A 476 6.82 -28.18 -24.13
CA GLY A 476 7.74 -29.04 -24.92
C GLY A 476 7.06 -30.13 -25.74
N ARG A 477 5.80 -30.50 -25.43
CA ARG A 477 5.01 -31.44 -26.25
C ARG A 477 4.31 -30.77 -27.44
N VAL A 478 4.16 -29.47 -27.41
CA VAL A 478 3.52 -28.70 -28.50
C VAL A 478 4.55 -28.30 -29.57
N GLU A 479 5.83 -28.21 -29.19
CA GLU A 479 6.93 -27.86 -30.12
C GLU A 479 7.59 -29.09 -30.76
N GLY A 480 7.27 -30.31 -30.39
CA GLY A 480 7.73 -31.59 -30.97
C GLY A 480 6.59 -32.33 -31.68
#